data_b0e637c4457cdc5629e54bdd339fadf3
#
_entry.id   b0e637c4457cdc5629e54bdd339fadf3
#
_cell.length_a   1.000
_cell.length_b   1.000
_cell.length_c   1.000
_cell.angle_alpha   90.00
_cell.angle_beta   90.00
_cell.angle_gamma   90.00
#
_symmetry.space_group_name_H-M   'P 1'
#
loop_
_entity.id
_entity.type
_entity.pdbx_description
1 polymer ?
#
loop_
_entity_poly.entity_id
_entity_poly.type
_entity_poly.pdbx_seq_one_letter_code
_entity_poly.pdbx_strand_id
1 'polypeptide(L)'
;MSESRRWTRRDAIGAALAGAAFTAMPLRAAATTLRWASVLPANHPAVVMMERVAKQVRDETGGAVDIQTFPAGQLGSSRDLIEATSSGAIQIVDEGAAQFGQFVPQFSILEAPYLWRDAQHMRRACTSPVIDEMSAMLVAKRQMRIIGVTYYGNRHVTSGTKAINRVDDMKGFKLRIPEVDTFRAMAEAWGARPTPLNFGELYLALSQGVVDGQENPLPTIQSAKFFEVQKYLVLTGHIITPRLIAINEGAWASLDAKQRASLKGALDTHGLAQDNEILAQEGKLVDTFKAGGMTVVTPDVESFRKPVLASVPAKFEAKWGKGLWERIAAY
;
A
#
# COMPACT_ATOMS: atom_id res chain seq x y z
N MET A 1 34.88 72.92 -41.96
CA MET A 1 35.76 71.84 -42.47
C MET A 1 35.55 70.67 -41.54
N SER A 2 34.77 69.68 -42.00
CA SER A 2 34.42 68.44 -41.22
C SER A 2 35.13 67.31 -41.93
N GLU A 3 36.13 66.78 -41.30
CA GLU A 3 36.80 65.52 -41.76
C GLU A 3 35.98 64.30 -41.37
N SER A 4 35.38 63.62 -42.37
CA SER A 4 34.72 62.35 -42.23
C SER A 4 35.74 61.23 -42.21
N ARG A 5 35.96 60.64 -41.02
CA ARG A 5 36.79 59.43 -40.85
C ARG A 5 36.10 58.22 -41.50
N ARG A 6 36.65 57.76 -42.62
CA ARG A 6 36.20 56.56 -43.34
C ARG A 6 36.72 55.34 -42.57
N TRP A 7 35.79 54.52 -42.05
CA TRP A 7 36.09 53.20 -41.47
C TRP A 7 36.52 52.28 -42.61
N THR A 8 37.65 51.57 -42.41
CA THR A 8 38.15 50.60 -43.38
C THR A 8 37.66 49.22 -43.05
N ARG A 9 37.55 48.36 -44.08
CA ARG A 9 37.12 46.95 -43.88
C ARG A 9 37.99 46.13 -42.92
N ARG A 10 39.16 46.60 -42.56
CA ARG A 10 40.06 46.01 -41.57
C ARG A 10 39.64 46.24 -40.13
N ASP A 11 38.98 47.36 -39.83
CA ASP A 11 38.51 47.68 -38.48
C ASP A 11 37.27 46.86 -38.08
N ALA A 12 36.53 46.34 -39.08
CA ALA A 12 35.35 45.49 -38.88
C ALA A 12 35.69 44.00 -38.54
N ILE A 13 36.92 43.56 -38.83
CA ILE A 13 37.33 42.16 -38.57
C ILE A 13 37.93 42.00 -37.18
N GLY A 14 38.40 43.07 -36.53
CA GLY A 14 38.98 43.05 -35.19
C GLY A 14 37.94 42.95 -34.03
N ALA A 15 36.66 43.29 -34.28
CA ALA A 15 35.62 43.35 -33.25
C ALA A 15 34.76 42.05 -33.15
N ALA A 16 34.98 41.07 -34.03
CA ALA A 16 34.17 39.81 -34.05
C ALA A 16 34.79 38.64 -33.32
N LEU A 17 35.91 38.80 -32.58
CA LEU A 17 36.59 37.74 -31.84
C LEU A 17 36.58 37.96 -30.31
N ALA A 18 35.76 38.88 -29.79
CA ALA A 18 35.56 39.06 -28.36
C ALA A 18 34.38 38.18 -27.92
N GLY A 19 34.70 36.93 -27.57
CA GLY A 19 34.10 36.21 -26.45
C GLY A 19 32.61 35.90 -26.48
N ALA A 20 32.17 34.99 -27.32
CA ALA A 20 31.04 34.12 -26.92
C ALA A 20 31.63 32.93 -26.11
N ALA A 21 32.04 33.15 -24.89
CA ALA A 21 32.11 32.09 -23.90
C ALA A 21 30.66 31.68 -23.63
N PHE A 22 30.09 30.83 -24.48
CA PHE A 22 28.92 30.04 -24.13
C PHE A 22 29.33 29.16 -22.93
N THR A 23 29.07 29.63 -21.71
CA THR A 23 29.00 28.74 -20.56
C THR A 23 27.92 27.72 -20.92
N ALA A 24 28.34 26.56 -21.37
CA ALA A 24 27.46 25.39 -21.51
C ALA A 24 26.85 25.18 -20.12
N MET A 25 25.65 25.72 -19.88
CA MET A 25 24.82 25.29 -18.75
C MET A 25 24.67 23.79 -18.95
N PRO A 26 25.07 22.98 -17.95
CA PRO A 26 24.84 21.55 -18.06
C PRO A 26 23.33 21.37 -18.32
N LEU A 27 22.97 20.79 -19.47
CA LEU A 27 21.61 20.35 -19.72
C LEU A 27 21.29 19.38 -18.57
N ARG A 28 20.52 19.84 -17.59
CA ARG A 28 20.03 18.97 -16.53
C ARG A 28 19.15 17.96 -17.23
N ALA A 29 19.56 16.69 -17.25
CA ALA A 29 18.74 15.62 -17.78
C ALA A 29 17.34 15.75 -17.18
N ALA A 30 16.30 15.57 -18.00
CA ALA A 30 14.93 15.62 -17.51
C ALA A 30 14.77 14.62 -16.37
N ALA A 31 14.15 15.05 -15.28
CA ALA A 31 13.92 14.20 -14.13
C ALA A 31 13.08 12.97 -14.52
N THR A 32 13.47 11.80 -14.06
CA THR A 32 12.61 10.59 -14.15
C THR A 32 11.45 10.77 -13.19
N THR A 33 10.24 10.94 -13.72
CA THR A 33 9.03 11.07 -12.92
C THR A 33 8.43 9.70 -12.64
N LEU A 34 8.20 9.38 -11.36
CA LEU A 34 7.52 8.17 -10.90
C LEU A 34 6.21 8.56 -10.21
N ARG A 35 5.08 8.12 -10.76
CA ARG A 35 3.77 8.29 -10.11
C ARG A 35 3.56 7.14 -9.13
N TRP A 36 3.31 7.47 -7.86
CA TRP A 36 3.00 6.51 -6.81
C TRP A 36 1.57 6.74 -6.32
N ALA A 37 0.71 5.76 -6.54
CA ALA A 37 -0.71 5.85 -6.21
C ALA A 37 -1.11 4.94 -5.05
N SER A 38 -2.07 5.40 -4.24
CA SER A 38 -2.66 4.68 -3.12
C SER A 38 -4.15 4.98 -3.00
N VAL A 39 -4.95 4.01 -2.57
CA VAL A 39 -6.37 4.23 -2.24
C VAL A 39 -6.56 4.87 -0.86
N LEU A 40 -5.52 4.93 -0.04
CA LEU A 40 -5.59 5.40 1.34
C LEU A 40 -5.66 6.93 1.44
N PRO A 41 -6.36 7.47 2.46
CA PRO A 41 -6.41 8.91 2.71
C PRO A 41 -5.01 9.51 2.95
N ALA A 42 -4.83 10.80 2.63
CA ALA A 42 -3.56 11.50 2.74
C ALA A 42 -2.94 11.48 4.15
N ASN A 43 -3.77 11.44 5.19
CA ASN A 43 -3.34 11.37 6.59
C ASN A 43 -3.05 9.95 7.10
N HIS A 44 -3.16 8.92 6.25
CA HIS A 44 -2.82 7.56 6.65
C HIS A 44 -1.29 7.41 6.80
N PRO A 45 -0.75 6.68 7.81
CA PRO A 45 0.70 6.52 8.00
C PRO A 45 1.44 6.02 6.74
N ALA A 46 0.84 5.12 5.95
CA ALA A 46 1.43 4.65 4.70
C ALA A 46 1.58 5.76 3.65
N VAL A 47 0.63 6.71 3.56
CA VAL A 47 0.73 7.84 2.64
C VAL A 47 1.75 8.86 3.12
N VAL A 48 1.79 9.12 4.43
CA VAL A 48 2.84 9.96 5.02
C VAL A 48 4.24 9.36 4.76
N MET A 49 4.37 8.04 4.82
CA MET A 49 5.60 7.33 4.44
C MET A 49 5.96 7.53 2.97
N MET A 50 4.97 7.43 2.04
CA MET A 50 5.18 7.71 0.61
C MET A 50 5.79 9.09 0.37
N GLU A 51 5.27 10.13 1.05
CA GLU A 51 5.74 11.50 0.91
C GLU A 51 7.16 11.68 1.46
N ARG A 52 7.49 11.01 2.58
CA ARG A 52 8.86 11.02 3.15
C ARG A 52 9.85 10.34 2.21
N VAL A 53 9.48 9.20 1.63
CA VAL A 53 10.29 8.51 0.60
C VAL A 53 10.49 9.39 -0.61
N ALA A 54 9.42 10.00 -1.14
CA ALA A 54 9.50 10.89 -2.29
C ALA A 54 10.46 12.08 -2.04
N LYS A 55 10.37 12.68 -0.85
CA LYS A 55 11.27 13.77 -0.45
C LYS A 55 12.72 13.31 -0.37
N GLN A 56 13.02 12.20 0.32
CA GLN A 56 14.39 11.71 0.48
C GLN A 56 15.01 11.35 -0.88
N VAL A 57 14.29 10.63 -1.74
CA VAL A 57 14.78 10.25 -3.07
C VAL A 57 15.07 11.50 -3.92
N ARG A 58 14.21 12.52 -3.88
CA ARG A 58 14.46 13.78 -4.57
C ARG A 58 15.72 14.47 -4.07
N ASP A 59 15.90 14.56 -2.75
CA ASP A 59 17.06 15.20 -2.13
C ASP A 59 18.36 14.45 -2.47
N GLU A 60 18.39 13.12 -2.31
CA GLU A 60 19.57 12.28 -2.57
C GLU A 60 19.97 12.20 -4.04
N THR A 61 19.00 12.30 -4.95
CA THR A 61 19.25 12.27 -6.41
C THR A 61 19.44 13.68 -7.00
N GLY A 62 19.41 14.73 -6.17
CA GLY A 62 19.48 16.11 -6.64
C GLY A 62 18.33 16.47 -7.60
N GLY A 63 17.16 15.81 -7.45
CA GLY A 63 16.00 15.97 -8.29
C GLY A 63 16.05 15.21 -9.62
N ALA A 64 17.00 14.30 -9.82
CA ALA A 64 17.02 13.44 -11.01
C ALA A 64 15.90 12.38 -11.00
N VAL A 65 15.37 12.03 -9.83
CA VAL A 65 14.15 11.23 -9.66
C VAL A 65 13.13 12.07 -8.91
N ASP A 66 11.92 12.20 -9.48
CA ASP A 66 10.78 12.92 -8.89
C ASP A 66 9.61 11.95 -8.69
N ILE A 67 9.32 11.63 -7.43
CA ILE A 67 8.18 10.77 -7.07
C ILE A 67 6.98 11.68 -6.76
N GLN A 68 5.91 11.53 -7.53
CA GLN A 68 4.64 12.22 -7.34
C GLN A 68 3.64 11.28 -6.69
N THR A 69 3.09 11.68 -5.54
CA THR A 69 2.15 10.87 -4.76
C THR A 69 0.70 11.19 -5.10
N PHE A 70 -0.12 10.14 -5.24
CA PHE A 70 -1.55 10.23 -5.59
C PHE A 70 -2.37 9.40 -4.59
N PRO A 71 -2.71 9.98 -3.41
CA PRO A 71 -3.49 9.29 -2.38
C PRO A 71 -4.99 9.27 -2.69
N ALA A 72 -5.77 8.67 -1.77
CA ALA A 72 -7.23 8.70 -1.72
C ALA A 72 -7.93 8.20 -3.00
N GLY A 73 -7.32 7.25 -3.71
CA GLY A 73 -7.91 6.68 -4.92
C GLY A 73 -8.03 7.66 -6.09
N GLN A 74 -7.24 8.75 -6.12
CA GLN A 74 -7.29 9.76 -7.19
C GLN A 74 -7.08 9.16 -8.59
N LEU A 75 -6.37 8.04 -8.70
CA LEU A 75 -6.07 7.38 -9.98
C LEU A 75 -6.83 6.06 -10.18
N GLY A 76 -7.81 5.76 -9.32
CA GLY A 76 -8.67 4.60 -9.45
C GLY A 76 -8.77 3.73 -8.19
N SER A 77 -9.48 2.61 -8.31
CA SER A 77 -9.61 1.57 -7.27
C SER A 77 -8.32 0.75 -7.12
N SER A 78 -8.24 -0.07 -6.07
CA SER A 78 -7.09 -0.97 -5.86
C SER A 78 -6.76 -1.80 -7.10
N ARG A 79 -7.76 -2.34 -7.77
CA ARG A 79 -7.60 -3.12 -8.99
C ARG A 79 -7.05 -2.27 -10.14
N ASP A 80 -7.66 -1.09 -10.36
CA ASP A 80 -7.23 -0.15 -11.42
C ASP A 80 -5.77 0.27 -11.22
N LEU A 81 -5.36 0.56 -9.97
CA LEU A 81 -3.99 0.95 -9.66
C LEU A 81 -2.98 -0.16 -9.96
N ILE A 82 -3.30 -1.43 -9.62
CA ILE A 82 -2.43 -2.56 -9.93
C ILE A 82 -2.34 -2.78 -11.45
N GLU A 83 -3.46 -2.73 -12.17
CA GLU A 83 -3.49 -2.85 -13.63
C GLU A 83 -2.72 -1.71 -14.32
N ALA A 84 -2.91 -0.47 -13.86
CA ALA A 84 -2.18 0.69 -14.37
C ALA A 84 -0.67 0.62 -14.08
N THR A 85 -0.27 0.03 -12.94
CA THR A 85 1.15 -0.20 -12.63
C THR A 85 1.72 -1.33 -13.49
N SER A 86 0.96 -2.39 -13.72
CA SER A 86 1.35 -3.48 -14.62
C SER A 86 1.62 -2.98 -16.05
N SER A 87 0.80 -2.07 -16.56
CA SER A 87 0.95 -1.47 -17.89
C SER A 87 2.00 -0.36 -17.97
N GLY A 88 2.50 0.14 -16.84
CA GLY A 88 3.43 1.28 -16.76
C GLY A 88 2.74 2.65 -16.83
N ALA A 89 1.42 2.71 -16.86
CA ALA A 89 0.66 3.96 -16.79
C ALA A 89 0.85 4.68 -15.44
N ILE A 90 1.01 3.92 -14.36
CA ILE A 90 1.50 4.36 -13.03
C ILE A 90 2.81 3.61 -12.78
N GLN A 91 3.76 4.19 -12.07
CA GLN A 91 5.06 3.56 -11.85
C GLN A 91 5.12 2.76 -10.55
N ILE A 92 4.48 3.25 -9.48
CA ILE A 92 4.50 2.60 -8.16
C ILE A 92 3.09 2.52 -7.60
N VAL A 93 2.76 1.38 -7.00
CA VAL A 93 1.52 1.16 -6.24
C VAL A 93 1.85 0.54 -4.89
N ASP A 94 1.11 0.91 -3.85
CA ASP A 94 1.11 0.21 -2.57
C ASP A 94 -0.27 -0.37 -2.28
N GLU A 95 -0.34 -1.69 -2.03
CA GLU A 95 -1.59 -2.39 -1.76
C GLU A 95 -1.43 -3.56 -0.80
N GLY A 96 -2.54 -4.00 -0.21
CA GLY A 96 -2.59 -5.27 0.53
C GLY A 96 -2.19 -6.44 -0.36
N ALA A 97 -1.44 -7.39 0.19
CA ALA A 97 -0.90 -8.51 -0.58
C ALA A 97 -1.98 -9.31 -1.32
N ALA A 98 -3.16 -9.47 -0.71
CA ALA A 98 -4.25 -10.23 -1.32
C ALA A 98 -4.87 -9.55 -2.56
N GLN A 99 -4.72 -8.24 -2.73
CA GLN A 99 -5.12 -7.55 -3.96
C GLN A 99 -4.27 -8.01 -5.15
N PHE A 100 -2.96 -8.19 -4.96
CA PHE A 100 -2.08 -8.79 -5.98
C PHE A 100 -2.47 -10.25 -6.26
N GLY A 101 -3.10 -10.93 -5.30
CA GLY A 101 -3.61 -12.30 -5.45
C GLY A 101 -4.67 -12.45 -6.54
N GLN A 102 -5.34 -11.38 -6.97
CA GLN A 102 -6.26 -11.40 -8.11
C GLN A 102 -5.51 -11.67 -9.43
N PHE A 103 -4.23 -11.36 -9.49
CA PHE A 103 -3.38 -11.49 -10.69
C PHE A 103 -2.37 -12.63 -10.56
N VAL A 104 -1.83 -12.83 -9.36
CA VAL A 104 -0.89 -13.90 -9.00
C VAL A 104 -1.40 -14.54 -7.71
N PRO A 105 -2.18 -15.63 -7.79
CA PRO A 105 -2.96 -16.17 -6.67
C PRO A 105 -2.18 -16.43 -5.38
N GLN A 106 -0.88 -16.74 -5.50
CA GLN A 106 0.02 -17.00 -4.37
C GLN A 106 0.05 -15.82 -3.37
N PHE A 107 -0.03 -14.58 -3.84
CA PHE A 107 0.02 -13.42 -2.95
C PHE A 107 -1.13 -13.36 -1.93
N SER A 108 -2.27 -13.97 -2.24
CA SER A 108 -3.41 -13.93 -1.32
C SER A 108 -3.18 -14.71 -0.02
N ILE A 109 -2.19 -15.60 0.04
CA ILE A 109 -1.80 -16.29 1.28
C ILE A 109 -1.26 -15.32 2.33
N LEU A 110 -0.57 -14.26 1.92
CA LEU A 110 0.04 -13.30 2.84
C LEU A 110 -0.98 -12.51 3.67
N GLU A 111 -2.26 -12.49 3.26
CA GLU A 111 -3.39 -11.98 4.03
C GLU A 111 -4.41 -13.09 4.36
N ALA A 112 -3.94 -14.35 4.42
CA ALA A 112 -4.80 -15.43 4.90
C ALA A 112 -5.09 -15.22 6.40
N PRO A 113 -6.36 -15.34 6.82
CA PRO A 113 -6.72 -15.10 8.20
C PRO A 113 -6.01 -16.04 9.16
N TYR A 114 -5.49 -15.48 10.26
CA TYR A 114 -4.78 -16.19 11.33
C TYR A 114 -3.50 -16.93 10.90
N LEU A 115 -2.91 -16.59 9.74
CA LEU A 115 -1.61 -17.12 9.31
C LEU A 115 -0.48 -16.62 10.21
N TRP A 116 -0.46 -15.33 10.49
CA TRP A 116 0.61 -14.69 11.23
C TRP A 116 0.36 -14.76 12.74
N ARG A 117 1.40 -15.12 13.50
CA ARG A 117 1.36 -15.11 14.97
C ARG A 117 1.40 -13.68 15.53
N ASP A 118 2.24 -12.84 14.91
CA ASP A 118 2.48 -11.44 15.26
C ASP A 118 3.13 -10.69 14.09
N ALA A 119 3.29 -9.38 14.23
CA ALA A 119 3.92 -8.53 13.22
C ALA A 119 5.39 -8.90 12.95
N GLN A 120 6.12 -9.43 13.95
CA GLN A 120 7.51 -9.86 13.77
C GLN A 120 7.59 -11.15 12.95
N HIS A 121 6.68 -12.10 13.17
CA HIS A 121 6.56 -13.29 12.33
C HIS A 121 6.29 -12.91 10.87
N MET A 122 5.29 -12.04 10.63
CA MET A 122 5.03 -11.52 9.30
C MET A 122 6.28 -10.87 8.68
N ARG A 123 6.98 -10.03 9.43
CA ARG A 123 8.18 -9.35 8.94
C ARG A 123 9.28 -10.33 8.55
N ARG A 124 9.59 -11.36 9.41
CA ARG A 124 10.59 -12.38 9.06
C ARG A 124 10.25 -13.11 7.77
N ALA A 125 9.00 -13.53 7.60
CA ALA A 125 8.56 -14.19 6.38
C ALA A 125 8.60 -13.26 5.16
N CYS A 126 8.18 -11.99 5.32
CA CYS A 126 8.14 -11.01 4.24
C CYS A 126 9.53 -10.41 3.87
N THR A 127 10.58 -10.73 4.62
CA THR A 127 11.98 -10.43 4.27
C THR A 127 12.79 -11.68 3.89
N SER A 128 12.10 -12.81 3.70
CA SER A 128 12.70 -14.10 3.35
C SER A 128 12.67 -14.35 1.84
N PRO A 129 13.39 -15.37 1.34
CA PRO A 129 13.35 -15.76 -0.07
C PRO A 129 11.95 -16.03 -0.64
N VAL A 130 10.94 -16.29 0.20
CA VAL A 130 9.55 -16.46 -0.25
C VAL A 130 9.01 -15.25 -0.98
N ILE A 131 9.33 -14.04 -0.49
CA ILE A 131 8.89 -12.80 -1.15
C ILE A 131 9.64 -12.57 -2.46
N ASP A 132 10.92 -12.93 -2.53
CA ASP A 132 11.69 -12.82 -3.78
C ASP A 132 11.12 -13.75 -4.86
N GLU A 133 10.75 -15.00 -4.49
CA GLU A 133 10.09 -15.94 -5.38
C GLU A 133 8.74 -15.41 -5.88
N MET A 134 7.93 -14.85 -4.96
CA MET A 134 6.65 -14.22 -5.31
C MET A 134 6.84 -12.99 -6.21
N SER A 135 7.84 -12.16 -5.91
CA SER A 135 8.19 -10.99 -6.71
C SER A 135 8.60 -11.42 -8.13
N ALA A 136 9.39 -12.50 -8.28
CA ALA A 136 9.74 -13.04 -9.59
C ALA A 136 8.50 -13.51 -10.39
N MET A 137 7.51 -14.11 -9.72
CA MET A 137 6.23 -14.47 -10.37
C MET A 137 5.47 -13.22 -10.83
N LEU A 138 5.49 -12.15 -10.04
CA LEU A 138 4.82 -10.90 -10.37
C LEU A 138 5.51 -10.21 -11.56
N VAL A 139 6.85 -10.21 -11.61
CA VAL A 139 7.61 -9.74 -12.77
C VAL A 139 7.21 -10.50 -14.02
N ALA A 140 7.24 -11.83 -13.97
CA ALA A 140 6.95 -12.69 -15.12
C ALA A 140 5.51 -12.53 -15.65
N LYS A 141 4.54 -12.38 -14.77
CA LYS A 141 3.12 -12.34 -15.14
C LYS A 141 2.56 -10.94 -15.36
N ARG A 142 3.13 -9.92 -14.70
CA ARG A 142 2.53 -8.57 -14.60
C ARG A 142 3.51 -7.43 -14.77
N GLN A 143 4.76 -7.70 -15.12
CA GLN A 143 5.79 -6.67 -15.32
C GLN A 143 5.90 -5.72 -14.11
N MET A 144 5.74 -6.26 -12.90
CA MET A 144 5.88 -5.53 -11.65
C MET A 144 6.82 -6.27 -10.71
N ARG A 145 7.55 -5.53 -9.89
CA ARG A 145 8.50 -6.01 -8.90
C ARG A 145 8.14 -5.48 -7.53
N ILE A 146 8.21 -6.33 -6.49
CA ILE A 146 8.10 -5.86 -5.11
C ILE A 146 9.41 -5.19 -4.71
N ILE A 147 9.32 -3.95 -4.25
CA ILE A 147 10.48 -3.15 -3.81
C ILE A 147 10.44 -2.84 -2.31
N GLY A 148 9.33 -3.12 -1.63
CA GLY A 148 9.19 -2.93 -0.19
C GLY A 148 7.98 -3.67 0.35
N VAL A 149 8.04 -4.01 1.63
CA VAL A 149 6.93 -4.56 2.41
C VAL A 149 6.87 -3.82 3.73
N THR A 150 5.68 -3.36 4.10
CA THR A 150 5.45 -2.65 5.36
C THR A 150 4.33 -3.30 6.16
N TYR A 151 4.29 -3.04 7.47
CA TYR A 151 3.20 -3.43 8.33
C TYR A 151 2.04 -2.45 8.18
N TYR A 152 0.89 -2.95 7.77
CA TYR A 152 -0.31 -2.13 7.60
C TYR A 152 -1.17 -2.08 8.86
N GLY A 153 -1.07 -3.11 9.70
CA GLY A 153 -1.77 -3.25 10.97
C GLY A 153 -2.52 -4.56 11.12
N ASN A 154 -3.02 -4.77 12.35
CA ASN A 154 -3.90 -5.87 12.69
C ASN A 154 -5.36 -5.48 12.42
N ARG A 155 -6.09 -6.31 11.69
CA ARG A 155 -7.46 -6.01 11.23
C ARG A 155 -8.49 -6.41 12.28
N HIS A 156 -9.46 -5.54 12.46
CA HIS A 156 -10.56 -5.68 13.39
C HIS A 156 -11.88 -5.38 12.69
N VAL A 157 -12.98 -5.94 13.20
CA VAL A 157 -14.33 -5.66 12.69
C VAL A 157 -14.88 -4.39 13.34
N THR A 158 -15.58 -3.56 12.57
CA THR A 158 -16.49 -2.55 13.13
C THR A 158 -17.94 -2.88 12.80
N SER A 159 -18.87 -2.46 13.64
CA SER A 159 -20.30 -2.65 13.45
C SER A 159 -21.07 -1.36 13.78
N GLY A 160 -21.99 -0.98 12.90
CA GLY A 160 -22.94 0.12 13.14
C GLY A 160 -24.22 -0.31 13.85
N THR A 161 -24.51 -1.61 13.88
CA THR A 161 -25.84 -2.15 14.22
C THR A 161 -25.89 -2.86 15.58
N LYS A 162 -24.90 -3.69 15.92
CA LYS A 162 -24.89 -4.54 17.12
C LYS A 162 -23.49 -4.82 17.63
N ALA A 163 -23.38 -5.12 18.92
CA ALA A 163 -22.18 -5.75 19.49
C ALA A 163 -22.03 -7.19 18.96
N ILE A 164 -20.78 -7.58 18.68
CA ILE A 164 -20.44 -8.90 18.18
C ILE A 164 -19.45 -9.50 19.17
N ASN A 165 -19.93 -10.46 20.00
CA ASN A 165 -19.14 -11.07 21.07
C ASN A 165 -18.53 -12.41 20.65
N ARG A 166 -19.11 -13.08 19.66
CA ARG A 166 -18.71 -14.38 19.15
C ARG A 166 -19.14 -14.55 17.68
N VAL A 167 -18.64 -15.57 17.02
CA VAL A 167 -18.89 -15.79 15.59
C VAL A 167 -20.37 -15.96 15.25
N ASP A 168 -21.17 -16.54 16.14
CA ASP A 168 -22.62 -16.70 15.92
C ASP A 168 -23.34 -15.36 15.70
N ASP A 169 -22.82 -14.29 16.29
CA ASP A 169 -23.36 -12.94 16.10
C ASP A 169 -23.14 -12.41 14.69
N MET A 170 -22.24 -13.01 13.90
CA MET A 170 -22.01 -12.66 12.50
C MET A 170 -23.07 -13.23 11.56
N LYS A 171 -23.92 -14.14 12.01
CA LYS A 171 -24.93 -14.76 11.15
C LYS A 171 -25.82 -13.71 10.48
N GLY A 172 -25.77 -13.67 9.15
CA GLY A 172 -26.52 -12.74 8.34
C GLY A 172 -26.03 -11.28 8.35
N PHE A 173 -24.97 -10.97 9.10
CA PHE A 173 -24.34 -9.63 9.16
C PHE A 173 -23.76 -9.25 7.80
N LYS A 174 -24.19 -8.12 7.23
CA LYS A 174 -23.67 -7.61 5.97
C LYS A 174 -22.29 -7.00 6.21
N LEU A 175 -21.25 -7.84 6.06
CA LEU A 175 -19.87 -7.43 6.25
C LEU A 175 -19.28 -6.94 4.92
N ARG A 176 -18.94 -5.65 4.85
CA ARG A 176 -18.13 -5.19 3.73
C ARG A 176 -16.74 -5.81 3.82
N ILE A 177 -16.28 -6.32 2.70
CA ILE A 177 -14.92 -6.81 2.49
C ILE A 177 -14.31 -6.15 1.24
N PRO A 178 -12.97 -6.11 1.09
CA PRO A 178 -12.35 -5.83 -0.20
C PRO A 178 -12.73 -6.92 -1.23
N GLU A 179 -12.56 -6.64 -2.52
CA GLU A 179 -12.86 -7.58 -3.60
C GLU A 179 -11.80 -8.69 -3.71
N VAL A 180 -11.70 -9.51 -2.67
CA VAL A 180 -10.69 -10.56 -2.51
C VAL A 180 -11.34 -11.86 -2.04
N ASP A 181 -11.02 -12.97 -2.71
CA ASP A 181 -11.62 -14.28 -2.45
C ASP A 181 -11.35 -14.83 -1.04
N THR A 182 -10.15 -14.61 -0.48
CA THR A 182 -9.81 -15.09 0.87
C THR A 182 -10.63 -14.39 1.95
N PHE A 183 -10.90 -13.09 1.79
CA PHE A 183 -11.78 -12.33 2.69
C PHE A 183 -13.25 -12.76 2.55
N ARG A 184 -13.69 -13.08 1.32
CA ARG A 184 -15.02 -13.66 1.09
C ARG A 184 -15.16 -14.98 1.82
N ALA A 185 -14.20 -15.89 1.65
CA ALA A 185 -14.22 -17.20 2.31
C ALA A 185 -14.20 -17.09 3.84
N MET A 186 -13.44 -16.13 4.38
CA MET A 186 -13.45 -15.82 5.81
C MET A 186 -14.83 -15.37 6.30
N ALA A 187 -15.43 -14.40 5.63
CA ALA A 187 -16.75 -13.89 5.99
C ALA A 187 -17.84 -14.99 5.90
N GLU A 188 -17.78 -15.82 4.87
CA GLU A 188 -18.66 -17.00 4.72
C GLU A 188 -18.48 -18.00 5.86
N ALA A 189 -17.22 -18.29 6.28
CA ALA A 189 -16.92 -19.15 7.40
C ALA A 189 -17.46 -18.62 8.74
N TRP A 190 -17.61 -17.30 8.86
CA TRP A 190 -18.26 -16.65 10.01
C TRP A 190 -19.80 -16.63 9.93
N GLY A 191 -20.39 -17.11 8.83
CA GLY A 191 -21.83 -17.01 8.57
C GLY A 191 -22.32 -15.61 8.23
N ALA A 192 -21.39 -14.69 7.98
CA ALA A 192 -21.71 -13.34 7.52
C ALA A 192 -22.14 -13.34 6.04
N ARG A 193 -22.70 -12.22 5.60
CA ARG A 193 -23.00 -11.95 4.18
C ARG A 193 -21.90 -11.03 3.63
N PRO A 194 -20.89 -11.58 2.92
CA PRO A 194 -19.83 -10.76 2.35
C PRO A 194 -20.38 -9.82 1.28
N THR A 195 -20.06 -8.55 1.38
CA THR A 195 -20.43 -7.50 0.43
C THR A 195 -19.16 -6.83 -0.07
N PRO A 196 -18.59 -7.29 -1.21
CA PRO A 196 -17.40 -6.68 -1.79
C PRO A 196 -17.71 -5.27 -2.28
N LEU A 197 -16.92 -4.29 -1.84
CA LEU A 197 -17.01 -2.89 -2.27
C LEU A 197 -15.61 -2.28 -2.31
N ASN A 198 -15.38 -1.38 -3.27
CA ASN A 198 -14.17 -0.58 -3.33
C ASN A 198 -13.98 0.29 -2.08
N PHE A 199 -12.74 0.56 -1.72
CA PHE A 199 -12.43 1.31 -0.50
C PHE A 199 -13.03 2.72 -0.51
N GLY A 200 -13.02 3.41 -1.67
CA GLY A 200 -13.57 4.75 -1.82
C GLY A 200 -15.08 4.87 -1.59
N GLU A 201 -15.82 3.76 -1.75
CA GLU A 201 -17.28 3.71 -1.56
C GLU A 201 -17.68 3.39 -0.11
N LEU A 202 -16.71 2.92 0.70
CA LEU A 202 -16.99 2.29 1.97
C LEU A 202 -17.62 3.23 3.01
N TYR A 203 -17.10 4.45 3.16
CA TYR A 203 -17.66 5.40 4.14
C TYR A 203 -19.15 5.67 3.89
N LEU A 204 -19.49 5.90 2.63
CA LEU A 204 -20.87 6.16 2.22
C LEU A 204 -21.76 4.93 2.44
N ALA A 205 -21.28 3.74 2.07
CA ALA A 205 -22.01 2.48 2.27
C ALA A 205 -22.27 2.19 3.76
N LEU A 206 -21.33 2.50 4.65
CA LEU A 206 -21.50 2.39 6.10
C LEU A 206 -22.51 3.42 6.62
N SER A 207 -22.39 4.68 6.21
CA SER A 207 -23.27 5.76 6.67
C SER A 207 -24.72 5.56 6.23
N GLN A 208 -24.94 4.97 5.07
CA GLN A 208 -26.29 4.68 4.53
C GLN A 208 -26.86 3.33 4.98
N GLY A 209 -26.10 2.50 5.72
CA GLY A 209 -26.53 1.18 6.17
C GLY A 209 -26.66 0.15 5.03
N VAL A 210 -26.01 0.37 3.88
CA VAL A 210 -25.90 -0.62 2.80
C VAL A 210 -25.20 -1.87 3.32
N VAL A 211 -24.21 -1.68 4.18
CA VAL A 211 -23.52 -2.72 4.95
C VAL A 211 -23.63 -2.42 6.45
N ASP A 212 -23.65 -3.48 7.27
CA ASP A 212 -23.75 -3.37 8.71
C ASP A 212 -22.42 -3.00 9.37
N GLY A 213 -21.31 -3.36 8.71
CA GLY A 213 -19.96 -3.09 9.18
C GLY A 213 -18.90 -3.46 8.15
N GLN A 214 -17.66 -3.30 8.58
CA GLN A 214 -16.46 -3.55 7.79
C GLN A 214 -15.33 -4.11 8.66
N GLU A 215 -14.20 -4.43 8.08
CA GLU A 215 -12.99 -4.86 8.77
C GLU A 215 -11.76 -4.16 8.19
N ASN A 216 -10.91 -3.61 9.04
CA ASN A 216 -9.66 -2.92 8.70
C ASN A 216 -8.76 -2.78 9.94
N PRO A 217 -7.47 -2.42 9.75
CA PRO A 217 -6.61 -1.99 10.83
C PRO A 217 -7.08 -0.67 11.47
N LEU A 218 -6.73 -0.47 12.73
CA LEU A 218 -7.14 0.71 13.50
C LEU A 218 -6.69 2.05 12.86
N PRO A 219 -5.47 2.19 12.31
CA PRO A 219 -5.07 3.43 11.63
C PRO A 219 -5.94 3.74 10.40
N THR A 220 -6.39 2.71 9.70
CA THR A 220 -7.31 2.87 8.55
C THR A 220 -8.70 3.29 9.01
N ILE A 221 -9.22 2.68 10.09
CA ILE A 221 -10.50 3.08 10.68
C ILE A 221 -10.45 4.55 11.09
N GLN A 222 -9.32 5.02 11.63
CA GLN A 222 -9.11 6.41 12.01
C GLN A 222 -9.02 7.33 10.81
N SER A 223 -8.10 7.07 9.87
CA SER A 223 -7.82 7.96 8.74
C SER A 223 -9.00 8.10 7.78
N ALA A 224 -9.76 7.01 7.59
CA ALA A 224 -10.99 6.99 6.78
C ALA A 224 -12.24 7.38 7.58
N LYS A 225 -12.10 7.72 8.86
CA LYS A 225 -13.18 8.20 9.75
C LYS A 225 -14.35 7.22 9.91
N PHE A 226 -14.11 5.93 9.78
CA PHE A 226 -15.20 4.95 9.94
C PHE A 226 -15.82 4.95 11.33
N PHE A 227 -15.08 5.41 12.35
CA PHE A 227 -15.58 5.59 13.71
C PHE A 227 -16.74 6.61 13.82
N GLU A 228 -16.90 7.52 12.84
CA GLU A 228 -18.02 8.48 12.83
C GLU A 228 -19.36 7.81 12.46
N VAL A 229 -19.30 6.68 11.71
CA VAL A 229 -20.47 5.96 11.18
C VAL A 229 -20.58 4.53 11.68
N GLN A 230 -19.74 4.13 12.65
CA GLN A 230 -19.74 2.82 13.28
C GLN A 230 -19.78 2.95 14.80
N LYS A 231 -20.57 2.11 15.47
CA LYS A 231 -20.81 2.19 16.92
C LYS A 231 -19.91 1.27 17.74
N TYR A 232 -19.51 0.14 17.16
CA TYR A 232 -18.78 -0.91 17.84
C TYR A 232 -17.44 -1.16 17.15
N LEU A 233 -16.38 -1.27 17.93
CA LEU A 233 -15.09 -1.80 17.54
C LEU A 233 -14.94 -3.19 18.16
N VAL A 234 -14.84 -4.22 17.34
CA VAL A 234 -14.74 -5.63 17.77
C VAL A 234 -13.32 -6.12 17.50
N LEU A 235 -12.57 -6.38 18.57
CA LEU A 235 -11.14 -6.70 18.52
C LEU A 235 -10.90 -8.15 18.08
N THR A 236 -11.26 -8.49 16.86
CA THR A 236 -11.13 -9.83 16.29
C THR A 236 -9.70 -10.25 15.96
N GLY A 237 -8.83 -9.31 15.60
CA GLY A 237 -7.42 -9.58 15.29
C GLY A 237 -7.20 -10.65 14.22
N HIS A 238 -8.06 -10.71 13.22
CA HIS A 238 -8.18 -11.85 12.33
C HIS A 238 -7.16 -11.89 11.19
N ILE A 239 -6.58 -10.76 10.81
CA ILE A 239 -5.53 -10.67 9.79
C ILE A 239 -4.49 -9.64 10.20
N ILE A 240 -3.25 -10.05 10.30
CA ILE A 240 -2.09 -9.16 10.31
C ILE A 240 -1.72 -8.91 8.85
N THR A 241 -1.70 -7.64 8.43
CA THR A 241 -1.64 -7.29 7.02
C THR A 241 -0.27 -6.77 6.60
N PRO A 242 0.47 -7.47 5.71
CA PRO A 242 1.58 -6.87 4.97
C PRO A 242 1.03 -6.00 3.83
N ARG A 243 1.59 -4.82 3.67
CA ARG A 243 1.35 -3.95 2.53
C ARG A 243 2.54 -3.99 1.61
N LEU A 244 2.31 -4.35 0.35
CA LEU A 244 3.35 -4.52 -0.64
C LEU A 244 3.48 -3.25 -1.47
N ILE A 245 4.71 -2.81 -1.67
CA ILE A 245 5.05 -1.70 -2.57
C ILE A 245 5.64 -2.31 -3.84
N ALA A 246 4.94 -2.15 -4.95
CA ALA A 246 5.33 -2.68 -6.25
C ALA A 246 5.65 -1.57 -7.22
N ILE A 247 6.72 -1.76 -8.02
CA ILE A 247 7.10 -0.86 -9.10
C ILE A 247 6.97 -1.59 -10.46
N ASN A 248 6.58 -0.85 -11.51
CA ASN A 248 6.63 -1.34 -12.87
C ASN A 248 8.07 -1.68 -13.28
N GLU A 249 8.29 -2.81 -13.95
CA GLU A 249 9.62 -3.30 -14.29
C GLU A 249 10.36 -2.37 -15.27
N GLY A 250 9.65 -1.76 -16.22
CA GLY A 250 10.22 -0.76 -17.13
C GLY A 250 10.65 0.51 -16.39
N ALA A 251 9.84 0.97 -15.43
CA ALA A 251 10.21 2.10 -14.58
C ALA A 251 11.41 1.76 -13.69
N TRP A 252 11.45 0.55 -13.11
CA TRP A 252 12.62 0.08 -12.36
C TRP A 252 13.87 0.02 -13.23
N ALA A 253 13.77 -0.51 -14.45
CA ALA A 253 14.88 -0.61 -15.39
C ALA A 253 15.41 0.76 -15.83
N SER A 254 14.58 1.79 -15.89
CA SER A 254 14.97 3.16 -16.26
C SER A 254 15.82 3.88 -15.19
N LEU A 255 15.81 3.41 -13.95
CA LEU A 255 16.63 3.95 -12.87
C LEU A 255 18.04 3.38 -12.95
N ASP A 256 19.06 4.21 -12.71
CA ASP A 256 20.42 3.74 -12.53
C ASP A 256 20.64 3.07 -11.15
N ALA A 257 21.83 2.50 -10.92
CA ALA A 257 22.12 1.78 -9.69
C ALA A 257 22.04 2.67 -8.43
N LYS A 258 22.46 3.96 -8.55
CA LYS A 258 22.43 4.93 -7.44
C LYS A 258 20.99 5.33 -7.11
N GLN A 259 20.17 5.57 -8.14
CA GLN A 259 18.77 5.91 -8.00
C GLN A 259 17.95 4.75 -7.39
N ARG A 260 18.22 3.50 -7.82
CA ARG A 260 17.62 2.31 -7.21
C ARG A 260 18.03 2.14 -5.75
N ALA A 261 19.29 2.37 -5.43
CA ALA A 261 19.78 2.29 -4.05
C ALA A 261 19.14 3.36 -3.16
N SER A 262 19.01 4.60 -3.66
CA SER A 262 18.31 5.68 -2.96
C SER A 262 16.85 5.32 -2.69
N LEU A 263 16.11 4.85 -3.71
CA LEU A 263 14.70 4.46 -3.54
C LEU A 263 14.55 3.31 -2.51
N LYS A 264 15.39 2.27 -2.60
CA LYS A 264 15.36 1.17 -1.64
C LYS A 264 15.74 1.62 -0.22
N GLY A 265 16.79 2.40 -0.07
CA GLY A 265 17.23 2.93 1.23
C GLY A 265 16.15 3.82 1.89
N ALA A 266 15.48 4.66 1.10
CA ALA A 266 14.36 5.47 1.58
C ALA A 266 13.16 4.60 2.01
N LEU A 267 12.81 3.57 1.23
CA LEU A 267 11.75 2.62 1.58
C LEU A 267 12.07 1.86 2.87
N ASP A 268 13.29 1.37 3.02
CA ASP A 268 13.73 0.63 4.21
C ASP A 268 13.68 1.53 5.46
N THR A 269 14.16 2.77 5.35
CA THR A 269 14.18 3.74 6.45
C THR A 269 12.77 4.15 6.88
N HIS A 270 11.97 4.63 5.94
CA HIS A 270 10.65 5.18 6.24
C HIS A 270 9.60 4.09 6.42
N GLY A 271 9.76 2.94 5.78
CA GLY A 271 8.91 1.77 6.01
C GLY A 271 9.06 1.23 7.43
N LEU A 272 10.30 1.09 7.93
CA LEU A 272 10.53 0.69 9.32
C LEU A 272 9.98 1.71 10.32
N ALA A 273 10.13 3.00 10.04
CA ALA A 273 9.57 4.06 10.87
C ALA A 273 8.04 3.99 10.92
N GLN A 274 7.38 3.78 9.78
CA GLN A 274 5.94 3.58 9.68
C GLN A 274 5.47 2.35 10.46
N ASP A 275 6.15 1.21 10.31
CA ASP A 275 5.79 -0.02 11.04
C ASP A 275 5.83 0.19 12.55
N ASN A 276 6.87 0.85 13.06
CA ASN A 276 7.00 1.16 14.48
C ASN A 276 5.93 2.16 14.95
N GLU A 277 5.59 3.15 14.12
CA GLU A 277 4.53 4.11 14.40
C GLU A 277 3.17 3.41 14.52
N ILE A 278 2.82 2.52 13.58
CA ILE A 278 1.56 1.78 13.60
C ILE A 278 1.49 0.89 14.86
N LEU A 279 2.53 0.12 15.14
CA LEU A 279 2.60 -0.73 16.35
C LEU A 279 2.43 0.07 17.64
N ALA A 280 3.05 1.25 17.73
CA ALA A 280 2.91 2.13 18.89
C ALA A 280 1.52 2.79 19.00
N GLN A 281 0.83 2.96 17.88
CA GLN A 281 -0.49 3.59 17.84
C GLN A 281 -1.64 2.62 18.12
N GLU A 282 -1.52 1.34 17.78
CA GLU A 282 -2.66 0.39 17.83
C GLU A 282 -3.35 0.36 19.19
N GLY A 283 -2.61 0.26 20.31
CA GLY A 283 -3.21 0.32 21.65
C GLY A 283 -3.85 1.66 21.97
N LYS A 284 -3.20 2.77 21.58
CA LYS A 284 -3.71 4.12 21.83
C LYS A 284 -4.98 4.43 21.03
N LEU A 285 -5.10 3.86 19.83
CA LEU A 285 -6.27 4.05 18.98
C LEU A 285 -7.52 3.36 19.55
N VAL A 286 -7.38 2.22 20.22
CA VAL A 286 -8.49 1.59 20.95
C VAL A 286 -9.05 2.55 22.00
N ASP A 287 -8.19 3.18 22.81
CA ASP A 287 -8.60 4.17 23.80
C ASP A 287 -9.21 5.43 23.15
N THR A 288 -8.63 5.88 22.05
CA THR A 288 -9.15 7.03 21.29
C THR A 288 -10.56 6.76 20.77
N PHE A 289 -10.83 5.60 20.20
CA PHE A 289 -12.15 5.23 19.70
C PHE A 289 -13.16 5.09 20.84
N LYS A 290 -12.74 4.53 21.98
CA LYS A 290 -13.57 4.44 23.17
C LYS A 290 -13.93 5.83 23.72
N ALA A 291 -12.97 6.73 23.83
CA ALA A 291 -13.19 8.11 24.24
C ALA A 291 -14.07 8.87 23.21
N GLY A 292 -13.97 8.54 21.93
CA GLY A 292 -14.82 9.06 20.85
C GLY A 292 -16.23 8.48 20.78
N GLY A 293 -16.62 7.62 21.74
CA GLY A 293 -17.97 7.08 21.85
C GLY A 293 -18.21 5.72 21.22
N MET A 294 -17.20 5.07 20.65
CA MET A 294 -17.34 3.68 20.21
C MET A 294 -17.36 2.72 21.41
N THR A 295 -18.23 1.73 21.36
CA THR A 295 -18.18 0.60 22.28
C THR A 295 -17.13 -0.41 21.81
N VAL A 296 -16.07 -0.61 22.60
CA VAL A 296 -15.04 -1.61 22.32
C VAL A 296 -15.47 -2.96 22.85
N VAL A 297 -15.48 -3.95 22.01
CA VAL A 297 -15.85 -5.34 22.29
C VAL A 297 -14.61 -6.22 22.19
N THR A 298 -14.30 -6.98 23.25
CA THR A 298 -13.31 -8.06 23.22
C THR A 298 -14.07 -9.39 23.01
N PRO A 299 -14.11 -9.91 21.78
CA PRO A 299 -14.92 -11.09 21.47
C PRO A 299 -14.23 -12.39 21.88
N ASP A 300 -14.97 -13.50 21.85
CA ASP A 300 -14.40 -14.86 21.85
C ASP A 300 -13.68 -15.10 20.50
N VAL A 301 -12.40 -14.74 20.42
CA VAL A 301 -11.59 -14.82 19.19
C VAL A 301 -11.49 -16.26 18.66
N GLU A 302 -11.46 -17.26 19.53
CA GLU A 302 -11.38 -18.66 19.09
C GLU A 302 -12.65 -19.12 18.37
N SER A 303 -13.80 -18.54 18.70
CA SER A 303 -15.03 -18.80 17.93
C SER A 303 -14.90 -18.34 16.47
N PHE A 304 -14.19 -17.24 16.18
CA PHE A 304 -13.92 -16.75 14.84
C PHE A 304 -12.81 -17.54 14.14
N ARG A 305 -11.75 -17.87 14.87
CA ARG A 305 -10.56 -18.55 14.35
C ARG A 305 -10.85 -19.97 13.87
N LYS A 306 -11.56 -20.76 14.70
CA LYS A 306 -11.81 -22.17 14.45
C LYS A 306 -12.47 -22.47 13.10
N PRO A 307 -13.60 -21.87 12.71
CA PRO A 307 -14.26 -22.17 11.43
C PRO A 307 -13.41 -21.72 10.23
N VAL A 308 -12.65 -20.64 10.35
CA VAL A 308 -11.78 -20.14 9.29
C VAL A 308 -10.61 -21.08 9.04
N LEU A 309 -9.89 -21.51 10.07
CA LEU A 309 -8.77 -22.44 9.93
C LEU A 309 -9.21 -23.82 9.45
N ALA A 310 -10.45 -24.23 9.76
CA ALA A 310 -11.00 -25.49 9.27
C ALA A 310 -11.36 -25.47 7.76
N SER A 311 -11.53 -24.30 7.15
CA SER A 311 -12.06 -24.20 5.78
C SER A 311 -11.16 -23.45 4.81
N VAL A 312 -10.60 -22.30 5.20
CA VAL A 312 -9.92 -21.39 4.26
C VAL A 312 -8.60 -21.97 3.73
N PRO A 313 -7.68 -22.53 4.55
CA PRO A 313 -6.43 -23.08 4.05
C PRO A 313 -6.66 -24.17 2.99
N ALA A 314 -7.52 -25.15 3.28
CA ALA A 314 -7.83 -26.23 2.35
C ALA A 314 -8.49 -25.74 1.04
N LYS A 315 -9.36 -24.72 1.13
CA LYS A 315 -10.02 -24.12 -0.05
C LYS A 315 -9.03 -23.45 -1.01
N PHE A 316 -7.92 -22.91 -0.50
CA PHE A 316 -6.97 -22.13 -1.28
C PHE A 316 -5.63 -22.84 -1.54
N GLU A 317 -5.35 -23.98 -0.96
CA GLU A 317 -4.07 -24.70 -1.10
C GLU A 317 -3.65 -24.87 -2.58
N ALA A 318 -4.59 -25.27 -3.44
CA ALA A 318 -4.29 -25.44 -4.86
C ALA A 318 -3.91 -24.12 -5.57
N LYS A 319 -4.46 -22.97 -5.12
CA LYS A 319 -4.15 -21.64 -5.65
C LYS A 319 -2.82 -21.10 -5.12
N TRP A 320 -2.52 -21.37 -3.85
CA TRP A 320 -1.29 -20.92 -3.20
C TRP A 320 -0.08 -21.77 -3.59
N GLY A 321 -0.29 -23.05 -3.78
CA GLY A 321 0.74 -24.08 -3.94
C GLY A 321 0.88 -24.92 -2.68
N LYS A 322 0.96 -26.25 -2.86
CA LYS A 322 1.07 -27.21 -1.77
C LYS A 322 2.27 -26.90 -0.87
N GLY A 323 2.05 -26.88 0.44
CA GLY A 323 3.09 -26.67 1.44
C GLY A 323 3.54 -25.23 1.62
N LEU A 324 2.97 -24.24 0.89
CA LEU A 324 3.34 -22.84 1.06
C LEU A 324 2.89 -22.26 2.40
N TRP A 325 1.73 -22.68 2.89
CA TRP A 325 1.23 -22.30 4.23
C TRP A 325 2.20 -22.72 5.33
N GLU A 326 2.59 -23.99 5.34
CA GLU A 326 3.52 -24.55 6.34
C GLU A 326 4.88 -23.87 6.26
N ARG A 327 5.37 -23.64 5.05
CA ARG A 327 6.64 -22.95 4.82
C ARG A 327 6.64 -21.53 5.36
N ILE A 328 5.56 -20.79 5.17
CA ILE A 328 5.41 -19.42 5.70
C ILE A 328 5.22 -19.46 7.22
N ALA A 329 4.41 -20.36 7.74
CA ALA A 329 4.14 -20.49 9.16
C ALA A 329 5.37 -20.89 10.00
N ALA A 330 6.41 -21.45 9.36
CA ALA A 330 7.65 -21.88 10.01
C ALA A 330 8.63 -20.73 10.32
N TYR A 331 8.46 -19.54 9.75
CA TYR A 331 9.32 -18.37 10.04
C TYR A 331 8.99 -17.85 11.45
#